data_c0b6283a9fd4361cebf90e5344554924
#
_entry.id   c0b6283a9fd4361cebf90e5344554924
#
_cell.length_a   1.000
_cell.length_b   1.000
_cell.length_c   1.000
_cell.angle_alpha   90.00
_cell.angle_beta   90.00
_cell.angle_gamma   90.00
#
_symmetry.space_group_name_H-M   'P 1'
#
loop_
_entity.id
_entity.type
_entity.pdbx_description
1 polymer ?
#
loop_
_entity_poly.entity_id
_entity_poly.type
_entity_poly.pdbx_seq_one_letter_code
_entity_poly.pdbx_strand_id
1 'polypeptide(L)'
;MAIYTKTGDAGTTALFDGTRVPKNSLRVDTYGTFDELNAQVSVCEKLVVSLDNKHVLHTLQHQLFRLCAEVATPHVENLSESSNLISQQDISELEHMIDGYTNRLPQQHSFILSGNYLSAAELHVARTICRRGERLLISLGSVEPIRDEVRKFINRLSDALYIMARMEDYVQFVETIVERVAERVATSPAEILTETNQCAGHIEHTTENGVNDMTTGTALEHIMMKLSQTAMDYAQSIGVPIVVSIVDTNGVLMYFQRMSDALLISNDIAQAKAYTAVALKAATHEIHQSAQPDGDLFNIESMVNRKICTFGGGYPIIINGKIVGGLGISGGTVAQDMDIASHALQSLLT
;
A
#
# COMPACT_ATOMS: atom_id res chain seq x y z
N MET A 1 13.83 40.96 21.03
CA MET A 1 14.68 39.98 21.75
C MET A 1 15.80 39.57 20.82
N ALA A 2 17.08 39.61 21.25
CA ALA A 2 18.19 39.19 20.39
C ALA A 2 18.17 37.67 20.23
N ILE A 3 18.34 37.18 19.00
CA ILE A 3 18.35 35.71 18.71
C ILE A 3 19.61 35.05 19.28
N TYR A 4 20.74 35.76 19.35
CA TYR A 4 21.97 35.25 19.90
C TYR A 4 22.38 35.97 21.18
N THR A 5 22.85 35.22 22.17
CA THR A 5 23.30 35.75 23.47
C THR A 5 24.82 35.67 23.64
N LYS A 6 25.54 34.99 22.73
CA LYS A 6 26.99 34.70 22.78
C LYS A 6 27.46 33.92 24.02
N THR A 7 26.53 33.53 24.91
CA THR A 7 26.87 32.81 26.16
C THR A 7 27.26 31.36 25.91
N GLY A 8 26.96 30.83 24.71
CA GLY A 8 27.25 29.46 24.31
C GLY A 8 28.56 29.25 23.55
N ASP A 9 29.32 30.32 23.25
CA ASP A 9 30.52 30.27 22.39
C ASP A 9 31.67 29.50 23.03
N ALA A 10 31.69 29.40 24.37
CA ALA A 10 32.65 28.60 25.13
C ALA A 10 32.32 27.09 25.22
N GLY A 11 31.41 26.56 24.37
CA GLY A 11 31.08 25.13 24.33
C GLY A 11 30.10 24.66 25.42
N THR A 12 29.41 25.58 26.11
CA THR A 12 28.38 25.27 27.11
C THR A 12 27.01 25.77 26.69
N THR A 13 25.95 25.14 27.20
CA THR A 13 24.55 25.57 27.00
C THR A 13 23.81 25.57 28.33
N ALA A 14 22.72 26.31 28.44
CA ALA A 14 21.80 26.21 29.58
C ALA A 14 20.71 25.18 29.28
N LEU A 15 20.42 24.34 30.26
CA LEU A 15 19.25 23.47 30.28
C LEU A 15 17.99 24.28 30.55
N PHE A 16 16.80 23.64 30.53
CA PHE A 16 15.53 24.31 30.74
C PHE A 16 15.41 24.98 32.13
N ASP A 17 16.03 24.37 33.15
CA ASP A 17 16.08 24.89 34.53
C ASP A 17 17.17 25.97 34.74
N GLY A 18 17.91 26.33 33.69
CA GLY A 18 19.01 27.30 33.73
C GLY A 18 20.38 26.70 34.10
N THR A 19 20.46 25.43 34.43
CA THR A 19 21.72 24.74 34.72
C THR A 19 22.62 24.72 33.49
N ARG A 20 23.88 25.10 33.62
CA ARG A 20 24.83 25.10 32.51
C ARG A 20 25.60 23.79 32.41
N VAL A 21 25.58 23.21 31.21
CA VAL A 21 26.24 21.93 30.90
C VAL A 21 27.06 22.05 29.60
N PRO A 22 28.05 21.18 29.37
CA PRO A 22 28.75 21.08 28.11
C PRO A 22 27.76 20.73 26.97
N LYS A 23 27.94 21.33 25.78
CA LYS A 23 27.09 21.05 24.62
C LYS A 23 27.17 19.61 24.13
N ASN A 24 28.25 18.90 24.44
CA ASN A 24 28.47 17.49 24.14
C ASN A 24 28.06 16.53 25.28
N SER A 25 27.28 17.02 26.26
CA SER A 25 26.76 16.13 27.30
C SER A 25 25.67 15.21 26.75
N LEU A 26 25.56 14.00 27.30
CA LEU A 26 24.59 13.00 26.86
C LEU A 26 23.14 13.50 26.88
N ARG A 27 22.79 14.34 27.88
CA ARG A 27 21.47 14.96 27.97
C ARG A 27 21.20 15.90 26.81
N VAL A 28 22.16 16.75 26.44
CA VAL A 28 22.05 17.67 25.28
C VAL A 28 21.92 16.89 23.98
N ASP A 29 22.72 15.83 23.83
CA ASP A 29 22.67 14.95 22.65
C ASP A 29 21.31 14.24 22.53
N THR A 30 20.75 13.81 23.66
CA THR A 30 19.44 13.13 23.71
C THR A 30 18.31 14.06 23.29
N TYR A 31 18.13 15.21 23.97
CA TYR A 31 17.03 16.12 23.60
C TYR A 31 17.24 16.78 22.23
N GLY A 32 18.50 17.02 21.84
CA GLY A 32 18.82 17.53 20.51
C GLY A 32 18.42 16.55 19.39
N THR A 33 18.54 15.23 19.63
CA THR A 33 18.04 14.22 18.71
C THR A 33 16.51 14.21 18.62
N PHE A 34 15.79 14.48 19.70
CA PHE A 34 14.33 14.60 19.66
C PHE A 34 13.88 15.92 19.02
N ASP A 35 14.67 16.99 19.11
CA ASP A 35 14.44 18.23 18.37
C ASP A 35 14.63 18.01 16.85
N GLU A 36 15.67 17.27 16.45
CA GLU A 36 15.85 16.80 15.06
C GLU A 36 14.63 15.98 14.59
N LEU A 37 14.14 15.06 15.43
CA LEU A 37 12.94 14.28 15.15
C LEU A 37 11.72 15.20 14.95
N ASN A 38 11.54 16.21 15.79
CA ASN A 38 10.43 17.15 15.68
C ASN A 38 10.47 17.95 14.37
N ALA A 39 11.66 18.39 13.95
CA ALA A 39 11.86 19.03 12.66
C ALA A 39 11.52 18.07 11.50
N GLN A 40 11.94 16.82 11.59
CA GLN A 40 11.63 15.80 10.58
C GLN A 40 10.12 15.49 10.53
N VAL A 41 9.44 15.41 11.67
CA VAL A 41 7.96 15.25 11.75
C VAL A 41 7.26 16.42 11.08
N SER A 42 7.78 17.64 11.23
CA SER A 42 7.24 18.82 10.51
C SER A 42 7.39 18.68 8.98
N VAL A 43 8.50 18.13 8.48
CA VAL A 43 8.67 17.82 7.05
C VAL A 43 7.64 16.78 6.61
N CYS A 44 7.49 15.67 7.36
CA CYS A 44 6.50 14.64 7.07
C CYS A 44 5.08 15.22 7.00
N GLU A 45 4.68 16.08 7.95
CA GLU A 45 3.35 16.71 7.98
C GLU A 45 3.03 17.49 6.69
N LYS A 46 4.05 18.10 6.04
CA LYS A 46 3.88 18.83 4.78
C LYS A 46 3.81 17.93 3.55
N LEU A 47 4.34 16.73 3.63
CA LEU A 47 4.44 15.79 2.51
C LEU A 47 3.33 14.74 2.48
N VAL A 48 2.77 14.37 3.63
CA VAL A 48 1.72 13.35 3.70
C VAL A 48 0.43 13.79 3.01
N VAL A 49 -0.18 12.87 2.27
CA VAL A 49 -1.48 13.07 1.62
C VAL A 49 -2.63 12.60 2.51
N SER A 50 -2.41 11.61 3.36
CA SER A 50 -3.40 11.14 4.32
C SER A 50 -3.75 12.22 5.34
N LEU A 51 -5.02 12.62 5.39
CA LEU A 51 -5.53 13.59 6.37
C LEU A 51 -5.39 13.07 7.81
N ASP A 52 -5.58 11.77 8.00
CA ASP A 52 -5.39 11.12 9.31
C ASP A 52 -3.93 11.27 9.76
N ASN A 53 -2.96 10.95 8.89
CA ASN A 53 -1.53 11.11 9.18
C ASN A 53 -1.19 12.57 9.48
N LYS A 54 -1.72 13.50 8.70
CA LYS A 54 -1.47 14.95 8.89
C LYS A 54 -1.91 15.42 10.27
N HIS A 55 -3.10 15.01 10.71
CA HIS A 55 -3.62 15.35 12.04
C HIS A 55 -2.76 14.77 13.17
N VAL A 56 -2.39 13.48 13.04
CA VAL A 56 -1.52 12.81 14.02
C VAL A 56 -0.16 13.49 14.10
N LEU A 57 0.49 13.78 12.96
CA LEU A 57 1.80 14.44 12.91
C LEU A 57 1.77 15.84 13.55
N HIS A 58 0.70 16.59 13.35
CA HIS A 58 0.50 17.88 14.01
C HIS A 58 0.47 17.74 15.54
N THR A 59 -0.26 16.75 16.05
CA THR A 59 -0.32 16.46 17.50
C THR A 59 1.05 16.01 18.02
N LEU A 60 1.76 15.17 17.26
CA LEU A 60 3.09 14.66 17.61
C LEU A 60 4.12 15.79 17.77
N GLN A 61 4.07 16.86 16.97
CA GLN A 61 4.97 17.99 17.13
C GLN A 61 4.82 18.64 18.52
N HIS A 62 3.59 18.80 19.01
CA HIS A 62 3.35 19.32 20.37
C HIS A 62 3.82 18.34 21.45
N GLN A 63 3.62 17.05 21.26
CA GLN A 63 4.10 16.02 22.20
C GLN A 63 5.62 15.96 22.22
N LEU A 64 6.29 16.05 21.07
CA LEU A 64 7.75 16.08 20.97
C LEU A 64 8.34 17.35 21.60
N PHE A 65 7.66 18.50 21.47
CA PHE A 65 8.07 19.72 22.13
C PHE A 65 8.05 19.57 23.67
N ARG A 66 6.97 18.97 24.23
CA ARG A 66 6.88 18.64 25.67
C ARG A 66 7.96 17.65 26.09
N LEU A 67 8.18 16.62 25.27
CA LEU A 67 9.23 15.62 25.49
C LEU A 67 10.62 16.26 25.58
N CYS A 68 10.95 17.16 24.63
CA CYS A 68 12.23 17.86 24.65
C CYS A 68 12.42 18.68 25.96
N ALA A 69 11.38 19.39 26.39
CA ALA A 69 11.42 20.15 27.64
C ALA A 69 11.60 19.22 28.86
N GLU A 70 10.89 18.11 28.90
CA GLU A 70 11.01 17.11 29.98
C GLU A 70 12.40 16.50 30.02
N VAL A 71 12.93 16.04 28.87
CA VAL A 71 14.28 15.46 28.80
C VAL A 71 15.37 16.49 29.09
N ALA A 72 15.16 17.77 28.72
CA ALA A 72 16.09 18.85 29.02
C ALA A 72 16.07 19.31 30.48
N THR A 73 15.18 18.77 31.34
CA THR A 73 15.04 19.16 32.75
C THR A 73 15.52 18.02 33.65
N PRO A 74 16.68 18.13 34.34
CA PRO A 74 17.17 17.10 35.25
C PRO A 74 16.23 16.77 36.42
N HIS A 75 15.57 17.79 36.95
CA HIS A 75 14.63 17.73 38.09
C HIS A 75 13.22 18.04 37.60
N VAL A 76 12.52 17.02 37.14
CA VAL A 76 11.18 17.14 36.49
C VAL A 76 10.14 17.73 37.46
N GLU A 77 10.31 17.56 38.76
CA GLU A 77 9.53 18.21 39.83
C GLU A 77 9.56 19.75 39.80
N ASN A 78 10.55 20.32 39.11
CA ASN A 78 10.68 21.77 38.91
C ASN A 78 9.89 22.27 37.71
N LEU A 79 9.29 21.39 36.92
CA LEU A 79 8.35 21.78 35.86
C LEU A 79 7.00 22.18 36.49
N SER A 80 6.66 23.46 36.38
CA SER A 80 5.57 24.12 37.13
C SER A 80 4.16 23.61 36.78
N GLU A 81 3.98 22.74 35.79
CA GLU A 81 2.69 22.18 35.41
C GLU A 81 2.81 20.72 34.95
N SER A 82 2.02 19.84 35.53
CA SER A 82 1.93 18.42 35.15
C SER A 82 1.42 18.23 33.69
N SER A 83 0.77 19.24 33.11
CA SER A 83 0.32 19.27 31.72
C SER A 83 1.46 19.32 30.70
N ASN A 84 2.68 19.67 31.12
CA ASN A 84 3.86 19.73 30.26
C ASN A 84 4.65 18.41 30.19
N LEU A 85 4.21 17.38 30.89
CA LEU A 85 4.86 16.06 30.89
C LEU A 85 4.19 15.11 29.91
N ILE A 86 4.96 14.14 29.42
CA ILE A 86 4.40 13.00 28.68
C ILE A 86 3.55 12.18 29.65
N SER A 87 2.29 11.93 29.24
CA SER A 87 1.28 11.25 30.06
C SER A 87 0.98 9.83 29.54
N GLN A 88 0.31 9.02 30.38
CA GLN A 88 -0.22 7.72 29.95
C GLN A 88 -1.25 7.86 28.83
N GLN A 89 -1.97 8.98 28.78
CA GLN A 89 -2.93 9.25 27.70
C GLN A 89 -2.23 9.40 26.35
N ASP A 90 -1.09 10.13 26.29
CA ASP A 90 -0.30 10.29 25.07
C ASP A 90 0.15 8.91 24.52
N ILE A 91 0.52 7.98 25.42
CA ILE A 91 0.88 6.60 25.03
C ILE A 91 -0.33 5.85 24.49
N SER A 92 -1.46 5.90 25.18
CA SER A 92 -2.68 5.20 24.78
C SER A 92 -3.22 5.71 23.44
N GLU A 93 -3.11 7.01 23.15
CA GLU A 93 -3.49 7.59 21.86
C GLU A 93 -2.64 7.01 20.71
N LEU A 94 -1.32 6.86 20.92
CA LEU A 94 -0.45 6.18 19.94
C LEU A 94 -0.84 4.71 19.74
N GLU A 95 -1.09 3.98 20.82
CA GLU A 95 -1.50 2.57 20.79
C GLU A 95 -2.83 2.40 20.01
N HIS A 96 -3.83 3.21 20.30
CA HIS A 96 -5.11 3.18 19.57
C HIS A 96 -4.95 3.49 18.08
N MET A 97 -4.09 4.45 17.73
CA MET A 97 -3.81 4.78 16.34
C MET A 97 -3.10 3.62 15.63
N ILE A 98 -2.10 3.00 16.26
CA ILE A 98 -1.38 1.84 15.72
C ILE A 98 -2.36 0.69 15.45
N ASP A 99 -3.22 0.37 16.42
CA ASP A 99 -4.23 -0.70 16.30
C ASP A 99 -5.23 -0.39 15.17
N GLY A 100 -5.73 0.84 15.11
CA GLY A 100 -6.64 1.29 14.07
C GLY A 100 -6.06 1.18 12.66
N TYR A 101 -4.80 1.56 12.48
CA TYR A 101 -4.11 1.45 11.20
C TYR A 101 -3.77 0.00 10.85
N THR A 102 -3.36 -0.79 11.84
CA THR A 102 -3.07 -2.22 11.64
C THR A 102 -4.30 -2.97 11.13
N ASN A 103 -5.49 -2.65 11.65
CA ASN A 103 -6.75 -3.27 11.22
C ASN A 103 -7.18 -2.86 9.80
N ARG A 104 -6.73 -1.70 9.30
CA ARG A 104 -7.05 -1.18 7.96
C ARG A 104 -6.04 -1.63 6.89
N LEU A 105 -4.82 -1.95 7.31
CA LEU A 105 -3.74 -2.31 6.40
C LEU A 105 -3.71 -3.81 6.11
N PRO A 106 -3.28 -4.21 4.90
CA PRO A 106 -3.02 -5.60 4.58
C PRO A 106 -2.00 -6.23 5.55
N GLN A 107 -2.21 -7.51 5.90
CA GLN A 107 -1.25 -8.26 6.71
C GLN A 107 0.08 -8.39 5.98
N GLN A 108 1.16 -8.15 6.71
CA GLN A 108 2.52 -8.23 6.19
C GLN A 108 3.16 -9.54 6.59
N HIS A 109 3.71 -10.27 5.61
CA HIS A 109 4.37 -11.58 5.80
C HIS A 109 5.88 -11.54 5.54
N SER A 110 6.44 -10.38 5.16
CA SER A 110 7.86 -10.18 4.86
C SER A 110 8.32 -8.78 5.21
N PHE A 111 9.64 -8.57 5.28
CA PHE A 111 10.19 -7.22 5.39
C PHE A 111 9.91 -6.44 4.12
N ILE A 112 9.50 -5.17 4.27
CA ILE A 112 9.29 -4.24 3.16
C ILE A 112 10.50 -3.31 3.01
N LEU A 113 10.73 -2.84 1.79
CA LEU A 113 11.59 -1.69 1.53
C LEU A 113 10.96 -0.43 2.13
N SER A 114 11.81 0.54 2.45
CA SER A 114 11.38 1.75 3.17
C SER A 114 10.72 2.75 2.23
N GLY A 115 9.38 2.69 2.11
CA GLY A 115 8.55 3.67 1.43
C GLY A 115 8.62 3.65 -0.11
N ASN A 116 7.48 3.48 -0.76
CA ASN A 116 7.37 3.60 -2.22
C ASN A 116 7.18 5.07 -2.66
N TYR A 117 6.64 5.88 -1.76
CA TYR A 117 6.40 7.31 -1.99
C TYR A 117 7.28 8.15 -1.06
N LEU A 118 7.61 9.38 -1.50
CA LEU A 118 8.49 10.29 -0.76
C LEU A 118 8.01 10.53 0.67
N SER A 119 6.72 10.75 0.87
CA SER A 119 6.12 10.97 2.19
C SER A 119 6.30 9.77 3.13
N ALA A 120 6.13 8.56 2.63
CA ALA A 120 6.37 7.33 3.39
C ALA A 120 7.86 7.12 3.69
N ALA A 121 8.74 7.42 2.73
CA ALA A 121 10.19 7.35 2.94
C ALA A 121 10.65 8.32 4.03
N GLU A 122 10.14 9.55 4.04
CA GLU A 122 10.45 10.56 5.08
C GLU A 122 9.92 10.16 6.47
N LEU A 123 8.76 9.49 6.55
CA LEU A 123 8.28 8.88 7.80
C LEU A 123 9.23 7.77 8.31
N HIS A 124 9.83 7.00 7.40
CA HIS A 124 10.85 6.04 7.77
C HIS A 124 12.15 6.71 8.25
N VAL A 125 12.54 7.87 7.69
CA VAL A 125 13.65 8.68 8.21
C VAL A 125 13.32 9.14 9.63
N ALA A 126 12.14 9.72 9.87
CA ALA A 126 11.67 10.11 11.20
C ALA A 126 11.74 8.92 12.20
N ARG A 127 11.28 7.74 11.78
CA ARG A 127 11.37 6.51 12.58
C ARG A 127 12.82 6.17 12.96
N THR A 128 13.77 6.29 12.03
CA THR A 128 15.18 5.98 12.33
C THR A 128 15.81 6.98 13.27
N ILE A 129 15.44 8.27 13.18
CA ILE A 129 15.85 9.31 14.13
C ILE A 129 15.24 9.03 15.51
N CYS A 130 13.94 8.68 15.59
CA CYS A 130 13.27 8.26 16.82
C CYS A 130 14.03 7.13 17.52
N ARG A 131 14.40 6.07 16.81
CA ARG A 131 15.17 4.94 17.33
C ARG A 131 16.60 5.32 17.75
N ARG A 132 17.22 6.31 17.12
CA ARG A 132 18.50 6.88 17.58
C ARG A 132 18.30 7.61 18.91
N GLY A 133 17.27 8.45 19.03
CA GLY A 133 16.92 9.12 20.27
C GLY A 133 16.56 8.14 21.40
N GLU A 134 15.85 7.05 21.10
CA GLU A 134 15.55 5.99 22.05
C GLU A 134 16.84 5.38 22.67
N ARG A 135 17.84 5.07 21.84
CA ARG A 135 19.13 4.53 22.34
C ARG A 135 19.87 5.52 23.23
N LEU A 136 19.86 6.82 22.87
CA LEU A 136 20.45 7.88 23.70
C LEU A 136 19.69 8.03 25.02
N LEU A 137 18.36 7.95 24.99
CA LEU A 137 17.51 8.00 26.18
C LEU A 137 17.80 6.83 27.14
N ILE A 138 18.00 5.61 26.60
CA ILE A 138 18.40 4.45 27.39
C ILE A 138 19.77 4.69 28.05
N SER A 139 20.73 5.24 27.28
CA SER A 139 22.05 5.57 27.83
C SER A 139 21.97 6.65 28.91
N LEU A 140 21.16 7.69 28.71
CA LEU A 140 20.89 8.73 29.69
C LEU A 140 20.24 8.12 30.97
N GLY A 141 19.27 7.23 30.78
CA GLY A 141 18.57 6.52 31.86
C GLY A 141 19.44 5.58 32.70
N SER A 142 20.67 5.25 32.23
CA SER A 142 21.64 4.47 33.02
C SER A 142 22.44 5.33 34.00
N VAL A 143 22.47 6.65 33.82
CA VAL A 143 23.24 7.60 34.66
C VAL A 143 22.35 8.59 35.41
N GLU A 144 21.15 8.85 34.89
CA GLU A 144 20.19 9.80 35.46
C GLU A 144 18.75 9.21 35.41
N PRO A 145 17.88 9.51 36.36
CA PRO A 145 16.51 8.97 36.36
C PRO A 145 15.72 9.54 35.20
N ILE A 146 15.05 8.65 34.47
CA ILE A 146 14.11 8.96 33.37
C ILE A 146 12.77 8.28 33.67
N ARG A 147 11.68 9.03 33.56
CA ARG A 147 10.33 8.51 33.77
C ARG A 147 9.97 7.39 32.81
N ASP A 148 9.23 6.41 33.30
CA ASP A 148 8.81 5.25 32.49
C ASP A 148 7.88 5.64 31.36
N GLU A 149 7.02 6.67 31.53
CA GLU A 149 6.14 7.19 30.49
C GLU A 149 6.92 7.68 29.28
N VAL A 150 8.04 8.39 29.49
CA VAL A 150 8.93 8.86 28.41
C VAL A 150 9.49 7.69 27.62
N ARG A 151 9.97 6.64 28.28
CA ARG A 151 10.52 5.44 27.63
C ARG A 151 9.44 4.72 26.81
N LYS A 152 8.24 4.54 27.38
CA LYS A 152 7.11 3.88 26.72
C LYS A 152 6.66 4.69 25.51
N PHE A 153 6.51 6.01 25.67
CA PHE A 153 6.09 6.90 24.59
C PHE A 153 7.04 6.82 23.39
N ILE A 154 8.36 6.93 23.60
CA ILE A 154 9.34 6.87 22.51
C ILE A 154 9.35 5.51 21.81
N ASN A 155 9.21 4.42 22.55
CA ASN A 155 9.11 3.08 21.97
C ASN A 155 7.85 2.98 21.06
N ARG A 156 6.67 3.39 21.56
CA ARG A 156 5.42 3.43 20.78
C ARG A 156 5.49 4.39 19.61
N LEU A 157 6.17 5.53 19.75
CA LEU A 157 6.33 6.51 18.67
C LEU A 157 7.09 5.90 17.48
N SER A 158 8.10 5.06 17.72
CA SER A 158 8.81 4.40 16.63
C SER A 158 7.90 3.43 15.85
N ASP A 159 7.00 2.72 16.53
CA ASP A 159 6.01 1.83 15.91
C ASP A 159 4.93 2.63 15.19
N ALA A 160 4.49 3.75 15.78
CA ALA A 160 3.56 4.68 15.19
C ALA A 160 4.06 5.24 13.85
N LEU A 161 5.29 5.73 13.79
CA LEU A 161 5.90 6.24 12.56
C LEU A 161 6.03 5.15 11.48
N TYR A 162 6.29 3.89 11.89
CA TYR A 162 6.31 2.77 10.96
C TYR A 162 4.94 2.50 10.34
N ILE A 163 3.90 2.42 11.16
CA ILE A 163 2.55 2.11 10.65
C ILE A 163 1.98 3.28 9.84
N MET A 164 2.33 4.53 10.19
CA MET A 164 1.97 5.73 9.43
C MET A 164 2.61 5.72 8.04
N ALA A 165 3.88 5.31 7.93
CA ALA A 165 4.55 5.17 6.64
C ALA A 165 3.85 4.14 5.75
N ARG A 166 3.45 2.99 6.31
CA ARG A 166 2.66 2.00 5.59
C ARG A 166 1.28 2.50 5.17
N MET A 167 0.62 3.26 6.04
CA MET A 167 -0.68 3.87 5.71
C MET A 167 -0.55 4.89 4.59
N GLU A 168 0.53 5.67 4.59
CA GLU A 168 0.81 6.65 3.55
C GLU A 168 1.05 5.98 2.19
N ASP A 169 1.88 4.94 2.14
CA ASP A 169 2.09 4.13 0.94
C ASP A 169 0.75 3.54 0.44
N TYR A 170 -0.09 3.05 1.35
CA TYR A 170 -1.38 2.46 0.99
C TYR A 170 -2.36 3.48 0.43
N VAL A 171 -2.48 4.65 1.05
CA VAL A 171 -3.39 5.72 0.61
C VAL A 171 -2.99 6.23 -0.78
N GLN A 172 -1.71 6.58 -0.99
CA GLN A 172 -1.24 7.07 -2.29
C GLN A 172 -1.36 6.01 -3.40
N PHE A 173 -1.12 4.75 -3.06
CA PHE A 173 -1.34 3.66 -3.98
C PHE A 173 -2.82 3.56 -4.41
N VAL A 174 -3.75 3.62 -3.46
CA VAL A 174 -5.20 3.61 -3.76
C VAL A 174 -5.59 4.81 -4.60
N GLU A 175 -5.10 6.02 -4.29
CA GLU A 175 -5.34 7.23 -5.08
C GLU A 175 -4.85 7.06 -6.53
N THR A 176 -3.64 6.56 -6.72
CA THR A 176 -3.07 6.29 -8.04
C THR A 176 -3.95 5.32 -8.87
N ILE A 177 -4.50 4.28 -8.21
CA ILE A 177 -5.42 3.33 -8.88
C ILE A 177 -6.72 4.04 -9.26
N VAL A 178 -7.30 4.82 -8.34
CA VAL A 178 -8.57 5.54 -8.58
C VAL A 178 -8.42 6.51 -9.75
N GLU A 179 -7.34 7.29 -9.79
CA GLU A 179 -7.04 8.22 -10.89
C GLU A 179 -6.94 7.50 -12.24
N ARG A 180 -6.18 6.40 -12.31
CA ARG A 180 -6.04 5.61 -13.54
C ARG A 180 -7.35 4.99 -14.01
N VAL A 181 -8.17 4.51 -13.06
CA VAL A 181 -9.51 4.00 -13.41
C VAL A 181 -10.39 5.13 -13.94
N ALA A 182 -10.34 6.30 -13.30
CA ALA A 182 -11.10 7.48 -13.75
C ALA A 182 -10.66 7.95 -15.14
N GLU A 183 -9.36 7.99 -15.44
CA GLU A 183 -8.81 8.33 -16.75
C GLU A 183 -9.27 7.33 -17.82
N ARG A 184 -9.23 6.03 -17.54
CA ARG A 184 -9.70 4.98 -18.48
C ARG A 184 -11.21 5.03 -18.72
N VAL A 185 -11.99 5.42 -17.72
CA VAL A 185 -13.44 5.60 -17.87
C VAL A 185 -13.76 6.89 -18.65
N ALA A 186 -12.93 7.92 -18.51
CA ALA A 186 -13.10 9.20 -19.22
C ALA A 186 -12.62 9.17 -20.68
N THR A 187 -11.62 8.34 -21.01
CA THR A 187 -11.24 8.05 -22.40
C THR A 187 -12.36 7.23 -23.04
N SER A 188 -13.09 7.90 -23.94
CA SER A 188 -14.35 7.49 -24.57
C SER A 188 -14.34 6.06 -25.14
N PRO A 189 -15.47 5.34 -25.14
CA PRO A 189 -15.66 4.05 -25.79
C PRO A 189 -15.28 4.01 -27.26
N ALA A 190 -15.17 5.16 -27.94
CA ALA A 190 -14.81 5.27 -29.34
C ALA A 190 -13.33 4.94 -29.67
N GLU A 191 -12.39 5.16 -28.73
CA GLU A 191 -10.97 4.85 -28.97
C GLU A 191 -10.66 3.37 -28.69
N ILE A 192 -11.36 2.74 -27.74
CA ILE A 192 -11.25 1.30 -27.49
C ILE A 192 -11.77 0.49 -28.69
N LEU A 193 -12.78 1.03 -29.41
CA LEU A 193 -13.33 0.41 -30.63
C LEU A 193 -12.41 0.56 -31.85
N THR A 194 -11.49 1.54 -31.88
CA THR A 194 -10.58 1.71 -33.01
C THR A 194 -9.36 0.80 -32.95
N GLU A 195 -8.86 0.47 -31.77
CA GLU A 195 -7.75 -0.48 -31.65
C GLU A 195 -8.19 -1.94 -31.84
N THR A 196 -9.42 -2.28 -31.43
CA THR A 196 -9.98 -3.62 -31.68
C THR A 196 -10.44 -3.80 -33.12
N ASN A 197 -10.80 -2.71 -33.88
CA ASN A 197 -11.21 -2.78 -35.25
C ASN A 197 -10.05 -2.90 -36.27
N GLN A 198 -8.81 -2.73 -35.89
CA GLN A 198 -7.67 -3.04 -36.78
C GLN A 198 -7.41 -4.55 -36.94
N CYS A 199 -8.00 -5.39 -36.08
CA CYS A 199 -7.92 -6.85 -36.19
C CYS A 199 -9.19 -7.54 -36.73
N ALA A 200 -10.28 -6.81 -36.99
CA ALA A 200 -11.55 -7.39 -37.47
C ALA A 200 -11.95 -6.78 -38.82
N GLY A 201 -11.57 -7.47 -39.89
CA GLY A 201 -12.14 -7.23 -41.22
C GLY A 201 -13.63 -7.62 -41.27
N HIS A 202 -14.44 -6.71 -41.79
CA HIS A 202 -15.80 -6.85 -42.32
C HIS A 202 -16.65 -8.07 -41.97
N ILE A 203 -17.69 -7.88 -41.19
CA ILE A 203 -18.93 -8.68 -41.29
C ILE A 203 -20.14 -7.73 -41.16
N GLU A 204 -21.02 -7.82 -42.17
CA GLU A 204 -22.27 -7.08 -42.29
C GLU A 204 -23.35 -7.51 -41.28
N HIS A 205 -24.22 -6.55 -40.98
CA HIS A 205 -25.43 -6.69 -40.15
C HIS A 205 -26.39 -7.79 -40.62
N THR A 206 -26.85 -8.62 -39.68
CA THR A 206 -28.21 -9.13 -39.69
C THR A 206 -28.84 -8.96 -38.31
N THR A 207 -29.97 -8.24 -38.35
CA THR A 207 -30.85 -7.91 -37.21
C THR A 207 -31.68 -9.11 -36.75
N GLU A 208 -31.91 -9.21 -35.50
CA GLU A 208 -33.17 -9.16 -34.72
C GLU A 208 -33.32 -10.21 -33.61
N ASN A 209 -33.69 -9.67 -32.45
CA ASN A 209 -34.54 -10.19 -31.39
C ASN A 209 -33.94 -11.02 -30.24
N GLY A 210 -33.88 -10.38 -29.09
CA GLY A 210 -34.26 -11.02 -27.82
C GLY A 210 -33.19 -11.17 -26.72
N VAL A 211 -32.37 -10.15 -26.44
CA VAL A 211 -31.67 -10.07 -25.15
C VAL A 211 -31.59 -8.61 -24.68
N ASN A 212 -32.73 -8.08 -24.30
CA ASN A 212 -32.76 -6.91 -23.43
C ASN A 212 -33.07 -7.36 -22.03
N ASP A 213 -32.20 -7.00 -21.09
CA ASP A 213 -32.39 -7.11 -19.62
C ASP A 213 -31.86 -8.38 -18.91
N MET A 214 -30.66 -8.86 -19.27
CA MET A 214 -29.94 -9.78 -18.41
C MET A 214 -29.07 -8.99 -17.42
N THR A 215 -29.20 -9.25 -16.14
CA THR A 215 -28.27 -8.74 -15.14
C THR A 215 -26.85 -9.27 -15.43
N THR A 216 -25.81 -8.53 -15.09
CA THR A 216 -24.41 -8.87 -15.37
C THR A 216 -24.01 -10.28 -14.88
N GLY A 217 -24.59 -10.73 -13.76
CA GLY A 217 -24.39 -12.08 -13.21
C GLY A 217 -24.96 -13.19 -14.09
N THR A 218 -26.19 -13.02 -14.59
CA THR A 218 -26.84 -14.01 -15.48
C THR A 218 -26.10 -14.18 -16.81
N ALA A 219 -25.54 -13.08 -17.36
CA ALA A 219 -24.75 -13.15 -18.58
C ALA A 219 -23.46 -13.99 -18.37
N LEU A 220 -22.78 -13.84 -17.24
CA LEU A 220 -21.57 -14.60 -16.91
C LEU A 220 -21.88 -16.10 -16.76
N GLU A 221 -22.96 -16.46 -16.07
CA GLU A 221 -23.37 -17.86 -15.86
C GLU A 221 -23.58 -18.62 -17.16
N HIS A 222 -24.10 -17.97 -18.19
CA HIS A 222 -24.35 -18.59 -19.50
C HIS A 222 -23.08 -18.87 -20.29
N ILE A 223 -22.04 -18.10 -20.11
CA ILE A 223 -20.84 -18.17 -20.93
C ILE A 223 -19.65 -18.89 -20.25
N MET A 224 -19.64 -19.00 -18.92
CA MET A 224 -18.47 -19.55 -18.21
C MET A 224 -18.16 -20.99 -18.59
N MET A 225 -19.18 -21.82 -18.83
CA MET A 225 -19.00 -23.20 -19.28
C MET A 225 -18.40 -23.24 -20.69
N LYS A 226 -18.90 -22.40 -21.63
CA LYS A 226 -18.38 -22.32 -23.00
C LYS A 226 -16.91 -21.88 -22.99
N LEU A 227 -16.59 -20.81 -22.24
CA LEU A 227 -15.21 -20.31 -22.11
C LEU A 227 -14.26 -21.38 -21.56
N SER A 228 -14.68 -22.07 -20.49
CA SER A 228 -13.85 -23.09 -19.86
C SER A 228 -13.63 -24.27 -20.83
N GLN A 229 -14.68 -24.77 -21.47
CA GLN A 229 -14.55 -25.89 -22.40
C GLN A 229 -13.66 -25.53 -23.58
N THR A 230 -13.85 -24.34 -24.19
CA THR A 230 -13.01 -23.87 -25.31
C THR A 230 -11.53 -23.76 -24.89
N ALA A 231 -11.26 -23.22 -23.70
CA ALA A 231 -9.89 -23.13 -23.17
C ALA A 231 -9.26 -24.52 -22.99
N MET A 232 -10.01 -25.46 -22.41
CA MET A 232 -9.56 -26.84 -22.16
C MET A 232 -9.28 -27.60 -23.47
N ASP A 233 -10.19 -27.51 -24.44
CA ASP A 233 -10.06 -28.20 -25.71
C ASP A 233 -8.85 -27.68 -26.50
N TYR A 234 -8.65 -26.38 -26.52
CA TYR A 234 -7.50 -25.78 -27.17
C TYR A 234 -6.20 -26.13 -26.45
N ALA A 235 -6.15 -26.03 -25.13
CA ALA A 235 -4.99 -26.43 -24.34
C ALA A 235 -4.61 -27.89 -24.55
N GLN A 236 -5.61 -28.80 -24.64
CA GLN A 236 -5.39 -30.20 -24.93
C GLN A 236 -4.81 -30.39 -26.33
N SER A 237 -5.28 -29.63 -27.33
CA SER A 237 -4.79 -29.72 -28.71
C SER A 237 -3.29 -29.37 -28.86
N ILE A 238 -2.80 -28.47 -27.98
CA ILE A 238 -1.40 -28.02 -27.95
C ILE A 238 -0.57 -28.72 -26.87
N GLY A 239 -1.17 -29.70 -26.16
CA GLY A 239 -0.48 -30.50 -25.14
C GLY A 239 -0.08 -29.78 -23.87
N VAL A 240 -0.80 -28.72 -23.49
CA VAL A 240 -0.54 -27.89 -22.31
C VAL A 240 -1.63 -28.12 -21.24
N PRO A 241 -1.34 -28.85 -20.15
CA PRO A 241 -2.32 -29.02 -19.06
C PRO A 241 -2.51 -27.69 -18.30
N ILE A 242 -3.76 -27.24 -18.18
CA ILE A 242 -4.08 -25.94 -17.59
C ILE A 242 -5.05 -26.02 -16.41
N VAL A 243 -5.15 -24.91 -15.70
CA VAL A 243 -6.23 -24.53 -14.78
C VAL A 243 -6.95 -23.33 -15.36
N VAL A 244 -8.27 -23.40 -15.39
CA VAL A 244 -9.18 -22.29 -15.75
C VAL A 244 -9.86 -21.79 -14.50
N SER A 245 -9.87 -20.48 -14.31
CA SER A 245 -10.60 -19.81 -13.22
C SER A 245 -11.40 -18.64 -13.79
N ILE A 246 -12.67 -18.51 -13.37
CA ILE A 246 -13.52 -17.40 -13.74
C ILE A 246 -14.10 -16.78 -12.47
N VAL A 247 -14.00 -15.45 -12.36
CA VAL A 247 -14.56 -14.67 -11.25
C VAL A 247 -15.62 -13.68 -11.76
N ASP A 248 -16.56 -13.30 -10.88
CA ASP A 248 -17.54 -12.24 -11.17
C ASP A 248 -16.91 -10.83 -11.05
N THR A 249 -17.70 -9.78 -11.24
CA THR A 249 -17.27 -8.38 -11.12
C THR A 249 -16.85 -7.97 -9.71
N ASN A 250 -17.18 -8.76 -8.69
CA ASN A 250 -16.74 -8.56 -7.29
C ASN A 250 -15.51 -9.39 -6.94
N GLY A 251 -14.95 -10.12 -7.92
CA GLY A 251 -13.81 -11.01 -7.73
C GLY A 251 -14.16 -12.29 -6.96
N VAL A 252 -15.44 -12.68 -6.92
CA VAL A 252 -15.89 -13.96 -6.34
C VAL A 252 -15.72 -15.07 -7.36
N LEU A 253 -15.16 -16.20 -6.93
CA LEU A 253 -14.93 -17.37 -7.79
C LEU A 253 -16.27 -17.96 -8.22
N MET A 254 -16.55 -17.98 -9.53
CA MET A 254 -17.75 -18.52 -10.15
C MET A 254 -17.53 -19.89 -10.79
N TYR A 255 -16.34 -20.09 -11.36
CA TYR A 255 -15.97 -21.34 -12.01
C TYR A 255 -14.49 -21.66 -11.84
N PHE A 256 -14.20 -22.94 -11.62
CA PHE A 256 -12.85 -23.44 -11.49
C PHE A 256 -12.75 -24.84 -12.05
N GLN A 257 -11.79 -25.07 -12.94
CA GLN A 257 -11.53 -26.43 -13.46
C GLN A 257 -10.02 -26.62 -13.65
N ARG A 258 -9.53 -27.79 -13.26
CA ARG A 258 -8.12 -28.18 -13.40
C ARG A 258 -8.01 -29.44 -14.23
N MET A 259 -7.13 -29.46 -15.26
CA MET A 259 -6.70 -30.66 -15.94
C MET A 259 -5.82 -31.51 -15.02
N SER A 260 -5.91 -32.84 -15.14
CA SER A 260 -5.24 -33.79 -14.21
C SER A 260 -3.75 -33.52 -14.05
N ASP A 261 -3.06 -33.21 -15.15
CA ASP A 261 -1.59 -33.07 -15.18
C ASP A 261 -1.14 -31.58 -15.02
N ALA A 262 -2.06 -30.66 -14.79
CA ALA A 262 -1.70 -29.27 -14.54
C ALA A 262 -0.91 -29.13 -13.23
N LEU A 263 0.04 -28.21 -13.20
CA LEU A 263 0.85 -27.93 -12.01
C LEU A 263 -0.03 -27.50 -10.84
N LEU A 264 0.27 -27.97 -9.62
CA LEU A 264 -0.51 -27.65 -8.42
C LEU A 264 -0.56 -26.13 -8.16
N ILE A 265 0.55 -25.43 -8.38
CA ILE A 265 0.64 -23.98 -8.19
C ILE A 265 -0.28 -23.18 -9.14
N SER A 266 -0.63 -23.78 -10.30
CA SER A 266 -1.54 -23.16 -11.26
C SER A 266 -2.95 -22.94 -10.70
N ASN A 267 -3.35 -23.68 -9.65
CA ASN A 267 -4.61 -23.44 -8.96
C ASN A 267 -4.68 -22.02 -8.37
N ASP A 268 -3.62 -21.60 -7.71
CA ASP A 268 -3.53 -20.27 -7.10
C ASP A 268 -3.31 -19.18 -8.16
N ILE A 269 -2.46 -19.46 -9.15
CA ILE A 269 -2.09 -18.50 -10.19
C ILE A 269 -3.30 -18.18 -11.10
N ALA A 270 -4.08 -19.17 -11.53
CA ALA A 270 -5.25 -18.94 -12.36
C ALA A 270 -6.29 -18.06 -11.66
N GLN A 271 -6.55 -18.29 -10.36
CA GLN A 271 -7.45 -17.47 -9.56
C GLN A 271 -6.91 -16.05 -9.39
N ALA A 272 -5.61 -15.91 -9.11
CA ALA A 272 -4.97 -14.60 -9.00
C ALA A 272 -5.05 -13.81 -10.31
N LYS A 273 -4.82 -14.46 -11.46
CA LYS A 273 -4.96 -13.85 -12.80
C LYS A 273 -6.39 -13.37 -13.07
N ALA A 274 -7.39 -14.22 -12.81
CA ALA A 274 -8.80 -13.87 -12.99
C ALA A 274 -9.21 -12.67 -12.12
N TYR A 275 -8.84 -12.70 -10.84
CA TYR A 275 -9.09 -11.61 -9.90
C TYR A 275 -8.41 -10.32 -10.35
N THR A 276 -7.13 -10.36 -10.69
CA THR A 276 -6.36 -9.19 -11.10
C THR A 276 -6.97 -8.53 -12.33
N ALA A 277 -7.40 -9.33 -13.31
CA ALA A 277 -8.01 -8.81 -14.53
C ALA A 277 -9.29 -8.00 -14.27
N VAL A 278 -10.12 -8.43 -13.29
CA VAL A 278 -11.33 -7.68 -12.89
C VAL A 278 -10.97 -6.48 -12.02
N ALA A 279 -10.08 -6.69 -11.02
CA ALA A 279 -9.74 -5.67 -10.04
C ALA A 279 -9.08 -4.44 -10.69
N LEU A 280 -8.23 -4.67 -11.70
CA LEU A 280 -7.53 -3.60 -12.43
C LEU A 280 -8.19 -3.26 -13.79
N LYS A 281 -9.26 -3.97 -14.15
CA LYS A 281 -9.99 -3.79 -15.42
C LYS A 281 -9.08 -3.82 -16.65
N ALA A 282 -8.04 -4.65 -16.61
CA ALA A 282 -6.98 -4.76 -17.61
C ALA A 282 -6.51 -6.20 -17.74
N ALA A 283 -5.95 -6.57 -18.87
CA ALA A 283 -5.28 -7.86 -19.00
C ALA A 283 -3.99 -7.87 -18.17
N THR A 284 -3.68 -9.01 -17.53
CA THR A 284 -2.57 -9.08 -16.57
C THR A 284 -1.20 -8.80 -17.18
N HIS A 285 -1.00 -9.05 -18.48
CA HIS A 285 0.25 -8.71 -19.17
C HIS A 285 0.45 -7.20 -19.38
N GLU A 286 -0.64 -6.43 -19.47
CA GLU A 286 -0.58 -4.96 -19.60
C GLU A 286 -0.06 -4.30 -18.33
N ILE A 287 -0.21 -4.98 -17.19
CA ILE A 287 0.21 -4.48 -15.88
C ILE A 287 1.68 -4.81 -15.60
N HIS A 288 2.25 -5.79 -16.33
CA HIS A 288 3.58 -6.33 -16.05
C HIS A 288 4.66 -5.26 -15.92
N GLN A 289 4.73 -4.33 -16.88
CA GLN A 289 5.77 -3.31 -16.90
C GLN A 289 5.60 -2.30 -15.75
N SER A 290 4.36 -1.94 -15.41
CA SER A 290 4.07 -1.05 -14.29
C SER A 290 4.40 -1.68 -12.92
N ALA A 291 4.45 -3.00 -12.83
CA ALA A 291 4.77 -3.74 -11.62
C ALA A 291 6.28 -4.00 -11.42
N GLN A 292 7.14 -3.63 -12.40
CA GLN A 292 8.59 -3.74 -12.28
C GLN A 292 9.16 -2.66 -11.32
N PRO A 293 10.43 -2.79 -10.86
CA PRO A 293 11.04 -1.87 -9.90
C PRO A 293 10.94 -0.38 -10.26
N ASP A 294 10.93 -0.06 -11.55
CA ASP A 294 10.80 1.33 -12.06
C ASP A 294 9.36 1.71 -12.43
N GLY A 295 8.39 0.84 -12.14
CA GLY A 295 6.99 1.02 -12.48
C GLY A 295 6.14 1.54 -11.33
N ASP A 296 5.07 2.24 -11.67
CA ASP A 296 4.14 2.88 -10.71
C ASP A 296 3.38 1.90 -9.81
N LEU A 297 3.30 0.62 -10.18
CA LEU A 297 2.64 -0.45 -9.43
C LEU A 297 3.65 -1.42 -8.81
N PHE A 298 4.90 -1.00 -8.64
CA PHE A 298 5.90 -1.82 -7.98
C PHE A 298 5.42 -2.29 -6.60
N ASN A 299 5.61 -3.58 -6.30
CA ASN A 299 5.14 -4.24 -5.08
C ASN A 299 3.61 -4.35 -4.89
N ILE A 300 2.79 -4.12 -5.93
CA ILE A 300 1.33 -4.28 -5.85
C ILE A 300 0.92 -5.64 -5.25
N GLU A 301 1.68 -6.69 -5.54
CA GLU A 301 1.43 -8.06 -5.07
C GLU A 301 1.48 -8.19 -3.54
N SER A 302 2.26 -7.34 -2.86
CA SER A 302 2.39 -7.33 -1.41
C SER A 302 1.47 -6.33 -0.70
N MET A 303 0.80 -5.45 -1.45
CA MET A 303 -0.02 -4.36 -0.89
C MET A 303 -1.48 -4.72 -0.66
N VAL A 304 -1.95 -5.83 -1.23
CA VAL A 304 -3.36 -6.24 -1.14
C VAL A 304 -3.50 -7.62 -0.47
N ASN A 305 -4.62 -7.84 0.22
CA ASN A 305 -4.88 -9.12 0.90
C ASN A 305 -5.18 -10.27 -0.06
N ARG A 306 -5.49 -9.99 -1.32
CA ARG A 306 -5.69 -11.00 -2.35
C ARG A 306 -4.46 -11.12 -3.22
N LYS A 307 -4.19 -12.32 -3.72
CA LYS A 307 -3.07 -12.57 -4.63
C LYS A 307 -3.29 -11.78 -5.93
N ILE A 308 -2.38 -10.88 -6.23
CA ILE A 308 -2.29 -10.18 -7.52
C ILE A 308 -1.30 -10.93 -8.40
N CYS A 309 -1.60 -11.06 -9.68
CA CYS A 309 -0.71 -11.66 -10.68
C CYS A 309 -0.44 -10.64 -11.78
N THR A 310 0.84 -10.32 -11.99
CA THR A 310 1.28 -9.26 -12.92
C THR A 310 1.86 -9.81 -14.23
N PHE A 311 1.72 -11.09 -14.51
CA PHE A 311 2.13 -11.71 -15.78
C PHE A 311 0.94 -12.34 -16.51
N GLY A 312 1.05 -12.44 -17.84
CA GLY A 312 -0.05 -12.71 -18.77
C GLY A 312 -0.83 -14.00 -18.53
N GLY A 313 -2.04 -14.07 -19.10
CA GLY A 313 -3.00 -15.16 -19.01
C GLY A 313 -4.26 -14.84 -18.18
N GLY A 314 -4.38 -13.60 -17.65
CA GLY A 314 -5.61 -13.07 -17.06
C GLY A 314 -6.23 -12.00 -17.95
N TYR A 315 -7.54 -12.05 -18.15
CA TYR A 315 -8.26 -11.12 -19.01
C TYR A 315 -9.63 -10.76 -18.44
N PRO A 316 -10.08 -9.50 -18.54
CA PRO A 316 -11.47 -9.16 -18.24
C PRO A 316 -12.39 -9.81 -19.30
N ILE A 317 -13.51 -10.35 -18.87
CA ILE A 317 -14.58 -10.85 -19.73
C ILE A 317 -15.51 -9.68 -20.03
N ILE A 318 -15.59 -9.29 -21.31
CA ILE A 318 -16.36 -8.11 -21.73
C ILE A 318 -17.52 -8.55 -22.62
N ILE A 319 -18.75 -8.16 -22.25
CA ILE A 319 -19.97 -8.38 -23.05
C ILE A 319 -20.66 -7.03 -23.23
N ASN A 320 -20.97 -6.69 -24.48
CA ASN A 320 -21.62 -5.43 -24.83
C ASN A 320 -20.92 -4.19 -24.22
N GLY A 321 -19.59 -4.19 -24.21
CA GLY A 321 -18.76 -3.11 -23.66
C GLY A 321 -18.71 -3.03 -22.14
N LYS A 322 -19.29 -4.00 -21.41
CA LYS A 322 -19.26 -4.06 -19.95
C LYS A 322 -18.45 -5.25 -19.48
N ILE A 323 -17.61 -5.04 -18.47
CA ILE A 323 -16.92 -6.13 -17.78
C ILE A 323 -17.96 -6.89 -16.97
N VAL A 324 -18.10 -8.19 -17.24
CA VAL A 324 -19.02 -9.10 -16.53
C VAL A 324 -18.29 -10.07 -15.61
N GLY A 325 -16.97 -10.20 -15.75
CA GLY A 325 -16.14 -11.07 -14.94
C GLY A 325 -14.69 -11.06 -15.38
N GLY A 326 -13.89 -11.99 -14.87
CA GLY A 326 -12.48 -12.18 -15.24
C GLY A 326 -12.16 -13.65 -15.50
N LEU A 327 -11.37 -13.89 -16.55
CA LEU A 327 -10.82 -15.19 -16.91
C LEU A 327 -9.33 -15.26 -16.52
N GLY A 328 -8.91 -16.35 -15.91
CA GLY A 328 -7.50 -16.64 -15.60
C GLY A 328 -7.13 -18.05 -16.06
N ILE A 329 -6.08 -18.14 -16.87
CA ILE A 329 -5.49 -19.37 -17.38
C ILE A 329 -4.08 -19.51 -16.82
N SER A 330 -3.74 -20.71 -16.34
CA SER A 330 -2.38 -21.03 -15.86
C SER A 330 -2.06 -22.50 -16.07
N GLY A 331 -0.86 -22.81 -16.54
CA GLY A 331 -0.38 -24.18 -16.72
C GLY A 331 0.80 -24.31 -17.66
N GLY A 332 0.88 -23.42 -18.65
CA GLY A 332 1.95 -23.33 -19.62
C GLY A 332 2.95 -22.22 -19.35
N THR A 333 3.69 -21.84 -20.37
CA THR A 333 4.45 -20.59 -20.40
C THR A 333 3.49 -19.41 -20.43
N VAL A 334 3.95 -18.21 -20.07
CA VAL A 334 3.11 -16.98 -20.12
C VAL A 334 2.49 -16.78 -21.50
N ALA A 335 3.26 -17.02 -22.56
CA ALA A 335 2.76 -16.91 -23.95
C ALA A 335 1.65 -17.94 -24.25
N GLN A 336 1.79 -19.18 -23.80
CA GLN A 336 0.77 -20.22 -23.96
C GLN A 336 -0.49 -19.91 -23.15
N ASP A 337 -0.35 -19.46 -21.90
CA ASP A 337 -1.48 -19.06 -21.06
C ASP A 337 -2.26 -17.91 -21.70
N MET A 338 -1.56 -16.93 -22.29
CA MET A 338 -2.17 -15.81 -23.02
C MET A 338 -2.89 -16.26 -24.29
N ASP A 339 -2.28 -17.13 -25.07
CA ASP A 339 -2.85 -17.66 -26.31
C ASP A 339 -4.13 -18.45 -26.03
N ILE A 340 -4.11 -19.35 -25.04
CA ILE A 340 -5.28 -20.13 -24.64
C ILE A 340 -6.41 -19.21 -24.13
N ALA A 341 -6.10 -18.21 -23.33
CA ALA A 341 -7.09 -17.26 -22.82
C ALA A 341 -7.72 -16.44 -23.95
N SER A 342 -6.90 -15.95 -24.90
CA SER A 342 -7.37 -15.21 -26.06
C SER A 342 -8.26 -16.07 -26.96
N HIS A 343 -7.88 -17.32 -27.22
CA HIS A 343 -8.67 -18.26 -27.99
C HIS A 343 -10.04 -18.52 -27.37
N ALA A 344 -10.07 -18.73 -26.04
CA ALA A 344 -11.34 -18.90 -25.32
C ALA A 344 -12.25 -17.67 -25.44
N LEU A 345 -11.69 -16.46 -25.26
CA LEU A 345 -12.47 -15.22 -25.36
C LEU A 345 -12.99 -14.94 -26.76
N GLN A 346 -12.25 -15.29 -27.81
CA GLN A 346 -12.70 -15.18 -29.21
C GLN A 346 -13.94 -16.02 -29.48
N SER A 347 -14.14 -17.15 -28.77
CA SER A 347 -15.35 -17.95 -28.90
C SER A 347 -16.63 -17.25 -28.45
N LEU A 348 -16.54 -16.12 -27.77
CA LEU A 348 -17.71 -15.30 -27.40
C LEU A 348 -18.18 -14.39 -28.55
N LEU A 349 -17.34 -14.21 -29.56
CA LEU A 349 -17.64 -13.37 -30.72
C LEU A 349 -18.29 -14.17 -31.85
N THR A 350 -18.28 -15.49 -31.73
CA THR A 350 -18.92 -16.45 -32.66
C THR A 350 -20.16 -17.09 -32.02
#